data_84d5a2d75b873ff3684b334f0379a1be
#
_entry.id   84d5a2d75b873ff3684b334f0379a1be
#
_cell.length_a   1.000
_cell.length_b   1.000
_cell.length_c   1.000
_cell.angle_alpha   90.00
_cell.angle_beta   90.00
_cell.angle_gamma   90.00
#
_symmetry.space_group_name_H-M   'P 1'
#
loop_
_entity.id
_entity.type
_entity.pdbx_description
1 polymer ?
#
loop_
_entity_poly.entity_id
_entity_poly.type
_entity_poly.pdbx_seq_one_letter_code
_entity_poly.pdbx_strand_id
1 'polypeptide(L)'
;MKKEVENKWVIILGCLLLFCVQFIANMVTVALPTISSDFHLTAEMLNAINLVFLITSVSLMLPLGKYVSKHGIGKYLKCSIVLMIAGLLLSACSTDINTLLISRVLQGVATAIINGAMYVIVTIQLPSDKLGYALGIMGSCGYVGLCLSNTVSGMVVYYLSWRAVFLILIPVYLITLFILIRLNKEWHTEDVNEIDYVGSILYALFMGLFLYGIVKLDNQNILVLILSIIILAIFLRFEKNRQYPVYDLRLLKNFKYVLGNYSAFVMYFMTFIASYILNLYLQNVLGYDARFTGLFLLATPLAVVFVSSFAGKLSDRRDECIISSVALTFILADVVILFFMDCLPLYVLLIACIFQGIGHGLFSSPNNRFVLTIVDERDLSDASTMLSTSKDVGKSVSLSLFSIILGFVLGTSNTLKGNAPLFLASSNIMLAIVIFLGFSSIILLVLSKVKDNPS
;
A
#
# COMPACT_ATOMS: atom_id res chain seq x y z
N MET A 1 -29.75 12.07 -14.31
CA MET A 1 -29.47 13.15 -13.35
C MET A 1 -29.23 12.64 -11.92
N LYS A 2 -30.20 11.95 -11.24
CA LYS A 2 -30.00 11.44 -9.86
C LYS A 2 -28.83 10.45 -9.73
N LYS A 3 -28.75 9.46 -10.62
CA LYS A 3 -27.67 8.44 -10.66
C LYS A 3 -26.29 9.05 -10.95
N GLU A 4 -26.20 10.10 -11.78
CA GLU A 4 -24.93 10.78 -12.04
C GLU A 4 -24.44 11.59 -10.85
N VAL A 5 -25.36 12.18 -10.08
CA VAL A 5 -25.03 12.88 -8.83
C VAL A 5 -24.52 11.88 -7.78
N GLU A 6 -25.17 10.72 -7.66
CA GLU A 6 -24.72 9.65 -6.76
C GLU A 6 -23.32 9.15 -7.15
N ASN A 7 -23.06 8.91 -8.44
CA ASN A 7 -21.74 8.48 -8.93
C ASN A 7 -20.63 9.48 -8.58
N LYS A 8 -20.89 10.79 -8.70
CA LYS A 8 -19.93 11.82 -8.29
C LYS A 8 -19.62 11.77 -6.80
N TRP A 9 -20.64 11.58 -5.95
CA TRP A 9 -20.44 11.47 -4.50
C TRP A 9 -19.66 10.21 -4.11
N VAL A 10 -19.85 9.10 -4.83
CA VAL A 10 -19.07 7.87 -4.62
C VAL A 10 -17.60 8.07 -5.00
N ILE A 11 -17.31 8.78 -6.09
CA ILE A 11 -15.92 9.11 -6.45
C ILE A 11 -15.29 10.03 -5.39
N ILE A 12 -16.02 11.06 -4.93
CA ILE A 12 -15.53 11.96 -3.87
C ILE A 12 -15.27 11.19 -2.58
N LEU A 13 -16.17 10.28 -2.20
CA LEU A 13 -16.01 9.39 -1.04
C LEU A 13 -14.72 8.55 -1.17
N GLY A 14 -14.52 7.91 -2.32
CA GLY A 14 -13.32 7.13 -2.60
C GLY A 14 -12.04 7.97 -2.56
N CYS A 15 -12.06 9.19 -3.09
CA CYS A 15 -10.95 10.14 -3.03
C CYS A 15 -10.58 10.51 -1.59
N LEU A 16 -11.57 10.86 -0.76
CA LEU A 16 -11.35 11.22 0.63
C LEU A 16 -10.83 10.04 1.44
N LEU A 17 -11.39 8.84 1.23
CA LEU A 17 -10.94 7.63 1.93
C LEU A 17 -9.51 7.27 1.56
N LEU A 18 -9.14 7.26 0.26
CA LEU A 18 -7.77 6.98 -0.17
C LEU A 18 -6.77 8.02 0.32
N PHE A 19 -7.14 9.30 0.26
CA PHE A 19 -6.36 10.38 0.85
C PHE A 19 -6.06 10.10 2.33
N CYS A 20 -7.10 9.83 3.12
CA CYS A 20 -6.96 9.57 4.55
C CYS A 20 -6.13 8.32 4.85
N VAL A 21 -6.33 7.22 4.12
CA VAL A 21 -5.58 5.97 4.32
C VAL A 21 -4.08 6.17 4.07
N GLN A 22 -3.73 6.87 2.99
CA GLN A 22 -2.32 7.13 2.68
C GLN A 22 -1.69 8.16 3.62
N PHE A 23 -2.47 9.14 4.08
CA PHE A 23 -2.02 10.12 5.05
C PHE A 23 -1.72 9.46 6.40
N ILE A 24 -2.65 8.66 6.95
CA ILE A 24 -2.50 8.01 8.26
C ILE A 24 -1.35 6.99 8.31
N ALA A 25 -1.09 6.32 7.17
CA ALA A 25 0.00 5.35 7.08
C ALA A 25 1.39 5.98 7.27
N ASN A 26 1.56 7.27 6.96
CA ASN A 26 2.86 7.93 6.96
C ASN A 26 2.99 9.06 8.00
N MET A 27 1.88 9.65 8.47
CA MET A 27 1.88 10.84 9.34
C MET A 27 2.68 10.67 10.63
N VAL A 28 2.71 9.47 11.19
CA VAL A 28 3.37 9.19 12.49
C VAL A 28 4.89 9.12 12.34
N THR A 29 5.41 8.80 11.17
CA THR A 29 6.86 8.65 10.94
C THR A 29 7.65 9.89 11.31
N VAL A 30 7.10 11.09 11.03
CA VAL A 30 7.73 12.37 11.37
C VAL A 30 7.63 12.66 12.88
N ALA A 31 6.61 12.13 13.55
CA ALA A 31 6.38 12.32 14.99
C ALA A 31 7.20 11.38 15.88
N LEU A 32 7.76 10.28 15.32
CA LEU A 32 8.47 9.25 16.10
C LEU A 32 9.59 9.79 17.00
N PRO A 33 10.46 10.72 16.57
CA PRO A 33 11.52 11.25 17.46
C PRO A 33 10.96 11.96 18.68
N THR A 34 9.87 12.74 18.49
CA THR A 34 9.23 13.47 19.59
C THR A 34 8.48 12.52 20.54
N ILE A 35 7.82 11.48 20.00
CA ILE A 35 7.19 10.42 20.81
C ILE A 35 8.24 9.67 21.61
N SER A 36 9.43 9.41 21.00
CA SER A 36 10.53 8.76 21.69
C SER A 36 11.03 9.55 22.88
N SER A 37 11.16 10.86 22.74
CA SER A 37 11.61 11.71 23.84
C SER A 37 10.57 11.81 24.97
N ASP A 38 9.26 11.86 24.62
CA ASP A 38 8.19 11.97 25.62
C ASP A 38 8.01 10.69 26.45
N PHE A 39 8.12 9.53 25.82
CA PHE A 39 7.90 8.22 26.46
C PHE A 39 9.19 7.46 26.79
N HIS A 40 10.37 8.03 26.50
CA HIS A 40 11.68 7.40 26.72
C HIS A 40 11.80 6.01 26.06
N LEU A 41 11.38 5.92 24.78
CA LEU A 41 11.27 4.65 24.05
C LEU A 41 12.60 4.20 23.47
N THR A 42 12.78 2.88 23.41
CA THR A 42 13.84 2.24 22.61
C THR A 42 13.50 2.29 21.10
N ALA A 43 14.51 2.12 20.24
CA ALA A 43 14.30 2.08 18.79
C ALA A 43 13.31 0.97 18.35
N GLU A 44 13.32 -0.16 19.08
CA GLU A 44 12.40 -1.29 18.81
C GLU A 44 10.95 -0.91 19.12
N MET A 45 10.68 -0.25 20.23
CA MET A 45 9.35 0.24 20.60
C MET A 45 8.81 1.29 19.62
N LEU A 46 9.70 2.15 19.09
CA LEU A 46 9.33 3.11 18.05
C LEU A 46 8.87 2.44 16.77
N ASN A 47 9.61 1.43 16.32
CA ASN A 47 9.23 0.67 15.13
C ASN A 47 7.89 -0.06 15.34
N ALA A 48 7.60 -0.54 16.55
CA ALA A 48 6.34 -1.21 16.87
C ALA A 48 5.12 -0.33 16.61
N ILE A 49 5.21 1.00 16.75
CA ILE A 49 4.10 1.92 16.49
C ILE A 49 3.60 1.83 15.04
N ASN A 50 4.50 1.79 14.06
CA ASN A 50 4.13 1.65 12.66
C ASN A 50 3.81 0.20 12.28
N LEU A 51 4.55 -0.76 12.84
CA LEU A 51 4.37 -2.18 12.58
C LEU A 51 3.01 -2.70 13.02
N VAL A 52 2.57 -2.37 14.23
CA VAL A 52 1.28 -2.81 14.76
C VAL A 52 0.13 -2.35 13.86
N PHE A 53 0.16 -1.09 13.40
CA PHE A 53 -0.82 -0.58 12.44
C PHE A 53 -0.79 -1.37 11.12
N LEU A 54 0.38 -1.56 10.53
CA LEU A 54 0.55 -2.25 9.25
C LEU A 54 0.11 -3.73 9.35
N ILE A 55 0.62 -4.44 10.35
CA ILE A 55 0.28 -5.85 10.59
C ILE A 55 -1.22 -6.01 10.78
N THR A 56 -1.84 -5.18 11.62
CA THR A 56 -3.29 -5.25 11.88
C THR A 56 -4.08 -4.98 10.60
N SER A 57 -3.72 -3.92 9.86
CA SER A 57 -4.42 -3.57 8.63
C SER A 57 -4.35 -4.67 7.57
N VAL A 58 -3.16 -5.21 7.29
CA VAL A 58 -2.96 -6.21 6.23
C VAL A 58 -3.53 -7.57 6.64
N SER A 59 -3.31 -8.00 7.88
CA SER A 59 -3.79 -9.31 8.36
C SER A 59 -5.31 -9.42 8.41
N LEU A 60 -6.01 -8.32 8.71
CA LEU A 60 -7.46 -8.31 8.82
C LEU A 60 -8.17 -7.86 7.53
N MET A 61 -7.43 -7.42 6.52
CA MET A 61 -8.03 -6.86 5.30
C MET A 61 -8.93 -7.88 4.58
N LEU A 62 -8.46 -9.10 4.35
CA LEU A 62 -9.23 -10.15 3.67
C LEU A 62 -10.41 -10.66 4.52
N PRO A 63 -10.21 -11.06 5.79
CA PRO A 63 -11.31 -11.50 6.66
C PRO A 63 -12.41 -10.45 6.81
N LEU A 64 -12.04 -9.20 7.09
CA LEU A 64 -13.01 -8.12 7.28
C LEU A 64 -13.64 -7.67 5.97
N GLY A 65 -12.90 -7.69 4.85
CA GLY A 65 -13.45 -7.38 3.52
C GLY A 65 -14.61 -8.31 3.18
N LYS A 66 -14.45 -9.62 3.39
CA LYS A 66 -15.49 -10.62 3.15
C LYS A 66 -16.66 -10.49 4.12
N TYR A 67 -16.38 -10.28 5.40
CA TYR A 67 -17.40 -10.05 6.42
C TYR A 67 -18.28 -8.84 6.08
N VAL A 68 -17.66 -7.73 5.69
CA VAL A 68 -18.34 -6.47 5.34
C VAL A 68 -19.17 -6.61 4.07
N SER A 69 -18.64 -7.30 3.06
CA SER A 69 -19.34 -7.54 1.79
C SER A 69 -20.64 -8.35 1.98
N LYS A 70 -20.65 -9.28 2.93
CA LYS A 70 -21.83 -10.06 3.29
C LYS A 70 -22.88 -9.25 4.07
N HIS A 71 -22.44 -8.47 5.06
CA HIS A 71 -23.35 -7.84 6.03
C HIS A 71 -23.73 -6.39 5.70
N GLY A 72 -23.26 -5.89 4.55
CA GLY A 72 -23.55 -4.53 4.08
C GLY A 72 -22.36 -3.59 4.20
N ILE A 73 -21.82 -3.18 3.06
CA ILE A 73 -20.59 -2.40 2.97
C ILE A 73 -20.79 -1.00 3.55
N GLY A 74 -21.92 -0.34 3.27
CA GLY A 74 -22.22 1.01 3.74
C GLY A 74 -22.28 1.12 5.27
N LYS A 75 -22.89 0.14 5.94
CA LYS A 75 -22.99 0.08 7.40
C LYS A 75 -21.61 -0.04 8.04
N TYR A 76 -20.81 -1.02 7.60
CA TYR A 76 -19.50 -1.27 8.20
C TYR A 76 -18.47 -0.19 7.86
N LEU A 77 -18.62 0.47 6.70
CA LEU A 77 -17.79 1.62 6.36
C LEU A 77 -18.08 2.81 7.31
N LYS A 78 -19.35 3.05 7.68
CA LYS A 78 -19.69 4.05 8.72
C LYS A 78 -19.07 3.66 10.07
N CYS A 79 -19.19 2.40 10.49
CA CYS A 79 -18.58 1.91 11.72
C CYS A 79 -17.04 2.04 11.69
N SER A 80 -16.38 1.75 10.56
CA SER A 80 -14.93 1.88 10.45
C SER A 80 -14.46 3.33 10.54
N ILE A 81 -15.20 4.28 9.97
CA ILE A 81 -14.88 5.72 10.12
C ILE A 81 -15.01 6.15 11.58
N VAL A 82 -16.06 5.73 12.28
CA VAL A 82 -16.22 6.02 13.72
C VAL A 82 -15.10 5.38 14.54
N LEU A 83 -14.75 4.13 14.25
CA LEU A 83 -13.63 3.42 14.88
C LEU A 83 -12.30 4.13 14.63
N MET A 84 -12.08 4.63 13.40
CA MET A 84 -10.90 5.42 13.05
C MET A 84 -10.83 6.70 13.87
N ILE A 85 -11.93 7.45 13.96
CA ILE A 85 -11.99 8.69 14.77
C ILE A 85 -11.70 8.37 16.24
N ALA A 86 -12.28 7.30 16.79
CA ALA A 86 -12.00 6.86 18.16
C ALA A 86 -10.52 6.49 18.35
N GLY A 87 -9.91 5.77 17.41
CA GLY A 87 -8.48 5.44 17.41
C GLY A 87 -7.59 6.70 17.34
N LEU A 88 -7.95 7.69 16.52
CA LEU A 88 -7.23 8.96 16.43
C LEU A 88 -7.30 9.77 17.73
N LEU A 89 -8.50 9.86 18.33
CA LEU A 89 -8.69 10.52 19.62
C LEU A 89 -7.90 9.81 20.73
N LEU A 90 -7.94 8.48 20.76
CA LEU A 90 -7.19 7.69 21.74
C LEU A 90 -5.67 7.90 21.58
N SER A 91 -5.15 7.99 20.34
CA SER A 91 -3.75 8.33 20.10
C SER A 91 -3.39 9.72 20.60
N ALA A 92 -4.25 10.73 20.35
CA ALA A 92 -4.03 12.10 20.79
C ALA A 92 -4.05 12.23 22.31
N CYS A 93 -4.85 11.40 23.00
CA CYS A 93 -4.96 11.38 24.47
C CYS A 93 -4.00 10.37 25.13
N SER A 94 -3.14 9.69 24.38
CA SER A 94 -2.26 8.66 24.96
C SER A 94 -1.24 9.23 25.93
N THR A 95 -1.11 8.58 27.08
CA THR A 95 -0.17 8.93 28.17
C THR A 95 1.00 7.96 28.25
N ASP A 96 0.90 6.82 27.57
CA ASP A 96 1.89 5.76 27.54
C ASP A 96 1.90 5.02 26.18
N ILE A 97 2.95 4.25 25.96
CA ILE A 97 3.14 3.50 24.72
C ILE A 97 2.04 2.44 24.49
N ASN A 98 1.54 1.80 25.53
CA ASN A 98 0.55 0.72 25.36
C ASN A 98 -0.78 1.29 24.85
N THR A 99 -1.22 2.43 25.41
CA THR A 99 -2.40 3.14 24.93
C THR A 99 -2.24 3.57 23.47
N LEU A 100 -1.05 4.04 23.10
CA LEU A 100 -0.74 4.40 21.71
C LEU A 100 -0.77 3.15 20.78
N LEU A 101 -0.21 2.02 21.20
CA LEU A 101 -0.26 0.77 20.42
C LEU A 101 -1.68 0.24 20.25
N ILE A 102 -2.50 0.27 21.31
CA ILE A 102 -3.92 -0.11 21.22
C ILE A 102 -4.65 0.78 20.21
N SER A 103 -4.40 2.08 20.25
CA SER A 103 -5.00 3.01 19.29
C SER A 103 -4.57 2.71 17.84
N ARG A 104 -3.31 2.29 17.61
CA ARG A 104 -2.81 1.86 16.30
C ARG A 104 -3.48 0.58 15.82
N VAL A 105 -3.80 -0.37 16.74
CA VAL A 105 -4.62 -1.55 16.39
C VAL A 105 -6.00 -1.12 15.90
N LEU A 106 -6.70 -0.23 16.62
CA LEU A 106 -8.03 0.27 16.21
C LEU A 106 -7.99 0.95 14.84
N GLN A 107 -6.97 1.78 14.59
CA GLN A 107 -6.75 2.42 13.29
C GLN A 107 -6.45 1.38 12.19
N GLY A 108 -5.68 0.33 12.49
CA GLY A 108 -5.40 -0.78 11.57
C GLY A 108 -6.66 -1.54 11.17
N VAL A 109 -7.52 -1.89 12.14
CA VAL A 109 -8.83 -2.53 11.88
C VAL A 109 -9.70 -1.65 10.98
N ALA A 110 -9.81 -0.37 11.29
CA ALA A 110 -10.60 0.57 10.49
C ALA A 110 -10.06 0.69 9.06
N THR A 111 -8.74 0.76 8.90
CA THR A 111 -8.06 0.82 7.58
C THR A 111 -8.29 -0.45 6.78
N ALA A 112 -8.28 -1.63 7.41
CA ALA A 112 -8.56 -2.90 6.76
C ALA A 112 -9.97 -2.91 6.11
N ILE A 113 -10.98 -2.44 6.84
CA ILE A 113 -12.37 -2.33 6.34
C ILE A 113 -12.44 -1.31 5.19
N ILE A 114 -11.84 -0.14 5.35
CA ILE A 114 -11.86 0.93 4.34
C ILE A 114 -11.22 0.45 3.04
N ASN A 115 -10.04 -0.16 3.09
CA ASN A 115 -9.34 -0.66 1.91
C ASN A 115 -10.11 -1.79 1.20
N GLY A 116 -10.70 -2.73 1.94
CA GLY A 116 -11.51 -3.80 1.37
C GLY A 116 -12.79 -3.27 0.71
N ALA A 117 -13.46 -2.30 1.34
CA ALA A 117 -14.76 -1.78 0.89
C ALA A 117 -14.67 -0.81 -0.29
N MET A 118 -13.66 0.04 -0.31
CA MET A 118 -13.58 1.22 -1.19
C MET A 118 -13.58 0.87 -2.67
N TYR A 119 -12.73 -0.07 -3.09
CA TYR A 119 -12.66 -0.49 -4.49
C TYR A 119 -13.93 -1.21 -4.93
N VAL A 120 -14.52 -2.02 -4.03
CA VAL A 120 -15.77 -2.75 -4.30
C VAL A 120 -16.92 -1.78 -4.56
N ILE A 121 -17.12 -0.77 -3.71
CA ILE A 121 -18.18 0.25 -3.89
C ILE A 121 -18.06 0.93 -5.25
N VAL A 122 -16.85 1.34 -5.62
CA VAL A 122 -16.61 2.08 -6.87
C VAL A 122 -16.86 1.17 -8.07
N THR A 123 -16.45 -0.09 -8.02
CA THR A 123 -16.64 -1.05 -9.11
C THR A 123 -18.12 -1.42 -9.31
N ILE A 124 -18.88 -1.62 -8.23
CA ILE A 124 -20.32 -1.92 -8.31
C ILE A 124 -21.13 -0.70 -8.77
N GLN A 125 -20.76 0.51 -8.32
CA GLN A 125 -21.55 1.71 -8.56
C GLN A 125 -21.34 2.31 -9.94
N LEU A 126 -20.13 2.25 -10.48
CA LEU A 126 -19.76 2.93 -11.70
C LEU A 126 -19.83 1.99 -12.92
N PRO A 127 -20.28 2.51 -14.08
CA PRO A 127 -20.20 1.75 -15.31
C PRO A 127 -18.73 1.55 -15.72
N SER A 128 -18.46 0.46 -16.43
CA SER A 128 -17.10 0.02 -16.78
C SER A 128 -16.31 1.04 -17.63
N ASP A 129 -17.01 1.85 -18.43
CA ASP A 129 -16.41 2.93 -19.26
C ASP A 129 -15.89 4.13 -18.46
N LYS A 130 -16.25 4.26 -17.18
CA LYS A 130 -15.83 5.34 -16.27
C LYS A 130 -15.02 4.84 -15.07
N LEU A 131 -14.87 3.53 -14.93
CA LEU A 131 -14.22 2.93 -13.79
C LEU A 131 -12.72 3.30 -13.71
N GLY A 132 -12.00 3.22 -14.84
CA GLY A 132 -10.59 3.56 -14.90
C GLY A 132 -10.33 5.03 -14.55
N TYR A 133 -11.14 5.94 -15.07
CA TYR A 133 -11.06 7.36 -14.71
C TYR A 133 -11.28 7.61 -13.21
N ALA A 134 -12.28 6.96 -12.63
CA ALA A 134 -12.57 7.07 -11.19
C ALA A 134 -11.40 6.55 -10.33
N LEU A 135 -10.87 5.36 -10.67
CA LEU A 135 -9.71 4.78 -10.00
C LEU A 135 -8.45 5.64 -10.14
N GLY A 136 -8.28 6.31 -11.31
CA GLY A 136 -7.18 7.23 -11.54
C GLY A 136 -7.24 8.49 -10.67
N ILE A 137 -8.41 9.13 -10.55
CA ILE A 137 -8.61 10.28 -9.66
C ILE A 137 -8.41 9.88 -8.19
N MET A 138 -8.99 8.75 -7.79
CA MET A 138 -8.82 8.24 -6.43
C MET A 138 -7.35 7.98 -6.11
N GLY A 139 -6.61 7.38 -7.04
CA GLY A 139 -5.17 7.19 -6.92
C GLY A 139 -4.41 8.51 -6.75
N SER A 140 -4.73 9.54 -7.55
CA SER A 140 -4.16 10.88 -7.40
C SER A 140 -4.40 11.46 -6.01
N CYS A 141 -5.63 11.35 -5.49
CA CYS A 141 -5.98 11.81 -4.13
C CYS A 141 -5.18 11.07 -3.05
N GLY A 142 -4.99 9.75 -3.20
CA GLY A 142 -4.13 8.98 -2.31
C GLY A 142 -2.69 9.49 -2.29
N TYR A 143 -2.12 9.79 -3.46
CA TYR A 143 -0.77 10.36 -3.54
C TYR A 143 -0.66 11.77 -2.97
N VAL A 144 -1.68 12.60 -3.13
CA VAL A 144 -1.75 13.89 -2.44
C VAL A 144 -1.72 13.68 -0.91
N GLY A 145 -2.47 12.68 -0.42
CA GLY A 145 -2.44 12.29 0.99
C GLY A 145 -1.04 11.88 1.47
N LEU A 146 -0.35 11.04 0.69
CA LEU A 146 1.02 10.61 0.95
C LEU A 146 2.00 11.80 1.02
N CYS A 147 1.95 12.71 0.03
CA CYS A 147 2.81 13.90 -0.02
C CYS A 147 2.58 14.84 1.16
N LEU A 148 1.32 15.12 1.43
CA LEU A 148 0.95 16.07 2.48
C LEU A 148 1.20 15.52 3.88
N SER A 149 1.15 14.18 4.05
CA SER A 149 1.29 13.56 5.36
C SER A 149 2.57 13.99 6.09
N ASN A 150 3.73 13.86 5.46
CA ASN A 150 5.01 14.20 6.07
C ASN A 150 5.17 15.71 6.29
N THR A 151 4.79 16.52 5.30
CA THR A 151 4.93 17.98 5.37
C THR A 151 4.00 18.58 6.42
N VAL A 152 2.71 18.23 6.39
CA VAL A 152 1.71 18.73 7.34
C VAL A 152 2.01 18.22 8.73
N SER A 153 2.32 16.92 8.88
CA SER A 153 2.66 16.36 10.21
C SER A 153 3.91 17.00 10.79
N GLY A 154 4.94 17.26 9.96
CA GLY A 154 6.16 17.96 10.41
C GLY A 154 5.87 19.38 10.92
N MET A 155 5.04 20.15 10.22
CA MET A 155 4.62 21.49 10.67
C MET A 155 3.84 21.40 11.98
N VAL A 156 2.91 20.45 12.10
CA VAL A 156 2.09 20.31 13.30
C VAL A 156 2.90 19.83 14.51
N VAL A 157 3.85 18.92 14.32
CA VAL A 157 4.79 18.53 15.39
C VAL A 157 5.60 19.73 15.87
N TYR A 158 6.06 20.56 14.94
CA TYR A 158 6.89 21.73 15.26
C TYR A 158 6.12 22.84 15.99
N TYR A 159 4.92 23.21 15.50
CA TYR A 159 4.16 24.35 16.05
C TYR A 159 3.21 23.99 17.20
N LEU A 160 2.77 22.76 17.28
CA LEU A 160 1.77 22.30 18.27
C LEU A 160 2.33 21.16 19.12
N SER A 161 2.14 19.93 18.68
CA SER A 161 2.66 18.72 19.33
C SER A 161 2.48 17.50 18.43
N TRP A 162 3.16 16.41 18.73
CA TRP A 162 2.95 15.13 18.03
C TRP A 162 1.52 14.59 18.24
N ARG A 163 0.86 14.90 19.35
CA ARG A 163 -0.53 14.53 19.62
C ARG A 163 -1.50 15.17 18.65
N ALA A 164 -1.27 16.42 18.27
CA ALA A 164 -2.09 17.17 17.34
C ALA A 164 -2.09 16.57 15.92
N VAL A 165 -1.04 15.82 15.55
CA VAL A 165 -0.96 15.12 14.24
C VAL A 165 -2.12 14.16 14.04
N PHE A 166 -2.55 13.48 15.09
CA PHE A 166 -3.69 12.57 15.04
C PHE A 166 -5.04 13.28 14.88
N LEU A 167 -5.14 14.54 15.32
CA LEU A 167 -6.39 15.30 15.26
C LEU A 167 -6.67 15.88 13.87
N ILE A 168 -5.66 16.08 13.03
CA ILE A 168 -5.80 16.73 11.70
C ILE A 168 -6.79 16.01 10.79
N LEU A 169 -6.81 14.66 10.83
CA LEU A 169 -7.66 13.86 9.96
C LEU A 169 -9.10 13.77 10.45
N ILE A 170 -9.40 14.10 11.70
CA ILE A 170 -10.75 13.99 12.25
C ILE A 170 -11.77 14.80 11.45
N PRO A 171 -11.53 16.07 11.09
CA PRO A 171 -12.46 16.84 10.27
C PRO A 171 -12.72 16.18 8.90
N VAL A 172 -11.70 15.60 8.26
CA VAL A 172 -11.84 14.94 6.97
C VAL A 172 -12.69 13.66 7.11
N TYR A 173 -12.47 12.85 8.15
CA TYR A 173 -13.29 11.69 8.44
C TYR A 173 -14.74 12.06 8.79
N LEU A 174 -14.97 13.17 9.49
CA LEU A 174 -16.33 13.67 9.76
C LEU A 174 -17.06 14.10 8.48
N ILE A 175 -16.37 14.77 7.55
CA ILE A 175 -16.91 15.10 6.22
C ILE A 175 -17.25 13.81 5.46
N THR A 176 -16.34 12.83 5.47
CA THR A 176 -16.53 11.53 4.82
C THR A 176 -17.73 10.79 5.40
N LEU A 177 -17.87 10.78 6.72
CA LEU A 177 -19.03 10.18 7.42
C LEU A 177 -20.34 10.89 7.05
N PHE A 178 -20.33 12.23 7.01
CA PHE A 178 -21.47 13.03 6.60
C PHE A 178 -21.93 12.69 5.16
N ILE A 179 -20.99 12.59 4.22
CA ILE A 179 -21.28 12.18 2.84
C ILE A 179 -21.91 10.79 2.82
N LEU A 180 -21.35 9.85 3.56
CA LEU A 180 -21.83 8.47 3.61
C LEU A 180 -23.24 8.34 4.23
N ILE A 181 -23.53 9.15 5.27
CA ILE A 181 -24.87 9.24 5.86
C ILE A 181 -25.85 9.86 4.86
N ARG A 182 -25.45 10.88 4.13
CA ARG A 182 -26.30 11.56 3.12
C ARG A 182 -26.62 10.67 1.93
N LEU A 183 -25.66 9.84 1.48
CA LEU A 183 -25.88 8.86 0.43
C LEU A 183 -26.93 7.82 0.85
N ASN A 184 -26.97 7.48 2.13
CA ASN A 184 -27.90 6.51 2.75
C ASN A 184 -28.10 5.26 1.89
N LYS A 185 -27.03 4.77 1.28
CA LYS A 185 -27.03 3.64 0.37
C LYS A 185 -26.29 2.47 1.01
N GLU A 186 -26.86 1.29 0.82
CA GLU A 186 -26.22 0.04 1.18
C GLU A 186 -25.75 -0.65 -0.10
N TRP A 187 -24.54 -1.13 -0.10
CA TRP A 187 -23.96 -1.91 -1.18
C TRP A 187 -23.72 -3.32 -0.68
N HIS A 188 -24.06 -4.31 -1.51
CA HIS A 188 -23.84 -5.72 -1.27
C HIS A 188 -23.15 -6.30 -2.49
N THR A 189 -22.29 -7.28 -2.31
CA THR A 189 -21.87 -8.18 -3.37
C THR A 189 -22.81 -9.37 -3.42
N GLU A 190 -23.06 -9.90 -4.62
CA GLU A 190 -23.93 -11.07 -4.77
C GLU A 190 -23.34 -12.28 -4.04
N ASP A 191 -24.24 -13.04 -3.36
CA ASP A 191 -24.04 -14.37 -2.75
C ASP A 191 -22.78 -14.63 -1.92
N VAL A 192 -22.59 -13.92 -0.80
CA VAL A 192 -21.73 -14.39 0.29
C VAL A 192 -22.58 -15.20 1.27
N ASN A 193 -22.75 -16.51 1.04
CA ASN A 193 -23.67 -17.35 1.83
C ASN A 193 -23.18 -17.63 3.26
N GLU A 194 -21.90 -17.98 3.46
CA GLU A 194 -21.34 -18.26 4.78
C GLU A 194 -19.93 -17.66 4.92
N ILE A 195 -19.53 -17.37 6.18
CA ILE A 195 -18.20 -16.88 6.51
C ILE A 195 -17.39 -18.00 7.13
N ASP A 196 -16.23 -18.29 6.56
CA ASP A 196 -15.27 -19.20 7.17
C ASP A 196 -14.44 -18.48 8.25
N TYR A 197 -14.89 -18.56 9.51
CA TYR A 197 -14.17 -17.96 10.63
C TYR A 197 -12.81 -18.63 10.88
N VAL A 198 -12.70 -19.95 10.65
CA VAL A 198 -11.44 -20.68 10.87
C VAL A 198 -10.40 -20.30 9.82
N GLY A 199 -10.78 -20.28 8.54
CA GLY A 199 -9.92 -19.78 7.46
C GLY A 199 -9.51 -18.32 7.69
N SER A 200 -10.44 -17.47 8.16
CA SER A 200 -10.17 -16.06 8.50
C SER A 200 -9.09 -15.91 9.58
N ILE A 201 -9.16 -16.72 10.64
CA ILE A 201 -8.17 -16.72 11.73
C ILE A 201 -6.82 -17.24 11.22
N LEU A 202 -6.81 -18.34 10.44
CA LEU A 202 -5.57 -18.89 9.88
C LEU A 202 -4.88 -17.89 8.95
N TYR A 203 -5.63 -17.20 8.09
CA TYR A 203 -5.10 -16.16 7.23
C TYR A 203 -4.51 -14.99 8.03
N ALA A 204 -5.26 -14.47 9.02
CA ALA A 204 -4.81 -13.36 9.86
C ALA A 204 -3.54 -13.72 10.65
N LEU A 205 -3.46 -14.94 11.19
CA LEU A 205 -2.29 -15.45 11.89
C LEU A 205 -1.10 -15.60 10.92
N PHE A 206 -1.33 -16.18 9.73
CA PHE A 206 -0.28 -16.30 8.71
C PHE A 206 0.30 -14.93 8.37
N MET A 207 -0.55 -13.98 7.96
CA MET A 207 -0.10 -12.66 7.54
C MET A 207 0.56 -11.88 8.69
N GLY A 208 -0.01 -11.94 9.90
CA GLY A 208 0.55 -11.29 11.07
C GLY A 208 1.95 -11.80 11.41
N LEU A 209 2.13 -13.11 11.48
CA LEU A 209 3.42 -13.74 11.76
C LEU A 209 4.42 -13.55 10.62
N PHE A 210 3.96 -13.60 9.36
CA PHE A 210 4.80 -13.36 8.20
C PHE A 210 5.37 -11.94 8.21
N LEU A 211 4.50 -10.93 8.34
CA LEU A 211 4.93 -9.52 8.37
C LEU A 211 5.80 -9.20 9.58
N TYR A 212 5.52 -9.79 10.75
CA TYR A 212 6.37 -9.63 11.91
C TYR A 212 7.74 -10.29 11.71
N GLY A 213 7.75 -11.52 11.18
CA GLY A 213 8.98 -12.30 11.00
C GLY A 213 9.94 -11.73 9.96
N ILE A 214 9.44 -11.00 8.92
CA ILE A 214 10.31 -10.41 7.89
C ILE A 214 10.99 -9.10 8.32
N VAL A 215 10.58 -8.49 9.44
CA VAL A 215 11.10 -7.17 9.87
C VAL A 215 12.58 -7.22 10.22
N LYS A 216 13.04 -8.32 10.83
CA LYS A 216 14.43 -8.51 11.24
C LYS A 216 14.75 -10.00 11.17
N LEU A 217 15.85 -10.37 10.51
CA LEU A 217 16.31 -11.76 10.50
C LEU A 217 17.24 -12.02 11.69
N ASP A 218 16.66 -12.31 12.82
CA ASP A 218 17.34 -12.95 13.94
C ASP A 218 16.80 -14.38 14.16
N ASN A 219 17.43 -15.13 15.04
CA ASN A 219 17.03 -16.53 15.28
C ASN A 219 15.58 -16.68 15.73
N GLN A 220 15.03 -15.70 16.45
CA GLN A 220 13.64 -15.72 16.91
C GLN A 220 12.67 -15.45 15.75
N ASN A 221 12.96 -14.46 14.94
CA ASN A 221 12.13 -14.09 13.80
C ASN A 221 12.17 -15.12 12.66
N ILE A 222 13.28 -15.83 12.48
CA ILE A 222 13.36 -16.98 11.56
C ILE A 222 12.38 -18.09 11.98
N LEU A 223 12.30 -18.39 13.29
CA LEU A 223 11.32 -19.37 13.80
C LEU A 223 9.87 -18.89 13.56
N VAL A 224 9.61 -17.60 13.74
CA VAL A 224 8.29 -16.99 13.42
C VAL A 224 7.97 -17.11 11.94
N LEU A 225 8.95 -16.89 11.04
CA LEU A 225 8.77 -17.08 9.60
C LEU A 225 8.47 -18.53 9.24
N ILE A 226 9.19 -19.48 9.81
CA ILE A 226 8.92 -20.92 9.60
C ILE A 226 7.50 -21.26 10.07
N LEU A 227 7.11 -20.76 11.24
CA LEU A 227 5.75 -20.96 11.75
C LEU A 227 4.70 -20.35 10.82
N SER A 228 4.95 -19.17 10.28
CA SER A 228 4.03 -18.52 9.31
C SER A 228 3.86 -19.36 8.03
N ILE A 229 4.94 -19.96 7.51
CA ILE A 229 4.88 -20.85 6.33
C ILE A 229 4.09 -22.13 6.65
N ILE A 230 4.26 -22.69 7.85
CA ILE A 230 3.47 -23.86 8.28
C ILE A 230 1.98 -23.49 8.35
N ILE A 231 1.65 -22.34 8.94
CA ILE A 231 0.24 -21.87 9.00
C ILE A 231 -0.31 -21.60 7.59
N LEU A 232 0.49 -21.04 6.68
CA LEU A 232 0.10 -20.88 5.28
C LEU A 232 -0.24 -22.24 4.64
N ALA A 233 0.59 -23.26 4.84
CA ALA A 233 0.33 -24.59 4.29
C ALA A 233 -0.97 -25.20 4.87
N ILE A 234 -1.22 -25.02 6.17
CA ILE A 234 -2.45 -25.43 6.83
C ILE A 234 -3.64 -24.65 6.25
N PHE A 235 -3.53 -23.34 6.11
CA PHE A 235 -4.56 -22.48 5.52
C PHE A 235 -4.92 -22.94 4.09
N LEU A 236 -3.93 -23.11 3.21
CA LEU A 236 -4.17 -23.53 1.83
C LEU A 236 -4.83 -24.92 1.74
N ARG A 237 -4.41 -25.86 2.61
CA ARG A 237 -5.03 -27.20 2.68
C ARG A 237 -6.46 -27.13 3.21
N PHE A 238 -6.73 -26.27 4.17
CA PHE A 238 -8.04 -26.08 4.76
C PHE A 238 -9.00 -25.42 3.75
N GLU A 239 -8.59 -24.34 3.09
CA GLU A 239 -9.38 -23.59 2.09
C GLU A 239 -9.76 -24.44 0.88
N LYS A 240 -8.85 -25.30 0.40
CA LYS A 240 -9.09 -26.15 -0.78
C LYS A 240 -10.35 -26.99 -0.70
N ASN A 241 -10.78 -27.36 0.51
CA ASN A 241 -11.90 -28.28 0.73
C ASN A 241 -13.17 -27.55 1.24
N ARG A 242 -13.16 -26.19 1.27
CA ARG A 242 -14.29 -25.42 1.74
C ARG A 242 -15.25 -25.03 0.62
N GLN A 243 -16.53 -25.08 0.91
CA GLN A 243 -17.59 -24.63 0.01
C GLN A 243 -17.63 -23.09 -0.07
N TYR A 244 -17.35 -22.41 1.05
CA TYR A 244 -17.33 -20.96 1.19
C TYR A 244 -15.98 -20.52 1.79
N PRO A 245 -14.89 -20.55 1.00
CA PRO A 245 -13.56 -20.21 1.50
C PRO A 245 -13.44 -18.70 1.80
N VAL A 246 -12.51 -18.33 2.68
CA VAL A 246 -12.15 -16.91 2.93
C VAL A 246 -11.56 -16.28 1.69
N TYR A 247 -10.77 -17.06 0.97
CA TYR A 247 -10.20 -16.67 -0.31
C TYR A 247 -10.43 -17.77 -1.34
N ASP A 248 -11.09 -17.42 -2.44
CA ASP A 248 -11.34 -18.41 -3.48
C ASP A 248 -10.07 -18.77 -4.24
N LEU A 249 -9.49 -19.92 -3.90
CA LEU A 249 -8.28 -20.43 -4.55
C LEU A 249 -8.47 -20.68 -6.06
N ARG A 250 -9.72 -20.70 -6.57
CA ARG A 250 -9.99 -20.83 -8.02
C ARG A 250 -9.49 -19.60 -8.77
N LEU A 251 -9.49 -18.41 -8.12
CA LEU A 251 -8.95 -17.18 -8.70
C LEU A 251 -7.46 -17.32 -9.04
N LEU A 252 -6.70 -18.09 -8.25
CA LEU A 252 -5.28 -18.37 -8.54
C LEU A 252 -5.06 -19.26 -9.78
N LYS A 253 -6.09 -19.90 -10.30
CA LYS A 253 -6.02 -20.64 -11.58
C LYS A 253 -6.17 -19.71 -12.79
N ASN A 254 -6.73 -18.53 -12.60
CA ASN A 254 -6.82 -17.53 -13.64
C ASN A 254 -5.46 -16.84 -13.80
N PHE A 255 -4.74 -17.15 -14.85
CA PHE A 255 -3.41 -16.62 -15.12
C PHE A 255 -3.39 -15.08 -15.15
N LYS A 256 -4.41 -14.44 -15.75
CA LYS A 256 -4.49 -12.98 -15.84
C LYS A 256 -4.67 -12.34 -14.47
N TYR A 257 -5.49 -12.94 -13.61
CA TYR A 257 -5.68 -12.49 -12.24
C TYR A 257 -4.38 -12.57 -11.43
N VAL A 258 -3.68 -13.70 -11.50
CA VAL A 258 -2.38 -13.89 -10.83
C VAL A 258 -1.36 -12.90 -11.37
N LEU A 259 -1.34 -12.70 -12.69
CA LEU A 259 -0.42 -11.76 -13.34
C LEU A 259 -0.65 -10.32 -12.89
N GLY A 260 -1.91 -9.86 -12.79
CA GLY A 260 -2.24 -8.52 -12.30
C GLY A 260 -1.80 -8.30 -10.85
N ASN A 261 -2.01 -9.30 -9.97
CA ASN A 261 -1.54 -9.24 -8.58
C ASN A 261 -0.01 -9.30 -8.47
N TYR A 262 0.65 -10.15 -9.26
CA TYR A 262 2.10 -10.23 -9.34
C TYR A 262 2.72 -8.91 -9.83
N SER A 263 2.15 -8.33 -10.89
CA SER A 263 2.61 -7.04 -11.40
C SER A 263 2.43 -5.91 -10.39
N ALA A 264 1.34 -5.93 -9.60
CA ALA A 264 1.14 -4.99 -8.50
C ALA A 264 2.20 -5.19 -7.40
N PHE A 265 2.47 -6.43 -6.99
CA PHE A 265 3.53 -6.74 -6.04
C PHE A 265 4.89 -6.20 -6.53
N VAL A 266 5.29 -6.53 -7.76
CA VAL A 266 6.58 -6.12 -8.35
C VAL A 266 6.68 -4.60 -8.41
N MET A 267 5.65 -3.93 -8.90
CA MET A 267 5.62 -2.47 -9.03
C MET A 267 5.83 -1.76 -7.68
N TYR A 268 5.10 -2.18 -6.64
CA TYR A 268 5.23 -1.58 -5.31
C TYR A 268 6.54 -1.97 -4.62
N PHE A 269 7.05 -3.17 -4.88
CA PHE A 269 8.38 -3.60 -4.47
C PHE A 269 9.46 -2.69 -5.06
N MET A 270 9.43 -2.44 -6.39
CA MET A 270 10.39 -1.60 -7.10
C MET A 270 10.37 -0.16 -6.62
N THR A 271 9.19 0.47 -6.65
CA THR A 271 9.05 1.91 -6.36
C THR A 271 9.39 2.25 -4.92
N PHE A 272 8.99 1.38 -3.98
CA PHE A 272 9.20 1.66 -2.56
C PHE A 272 10.68 1.57 -2.19
N ILE A 273 11.38 0.54 -2.68
CA ILE A 273 12.80 0.37 -2.37
C ILE A 273 13.66 1.40 -3.11
N ALA A 274 13.34 1.75 -4.36
CA ALA A 274 14.04 2.77 -5.11
C ALA A 274 14.02 4.13 -4.38
N SER A 275 12.83 4.56 -3.94
CA SER A 275 12.67 5.78 -3.14
C SER A 275 13.42 5.70 -1.80
N TYR A 276 13.42 4.54 -1.14
CA TYR A 276 14.11 4.35 0.14
C TYR A 276 15.62 4.41 -0.02
N ILE A 277 16.19 3.73 -1.01
CA ILE A 277 17.64 3.77 -1.32
C ILE A 277 18.07 5.20 -1.68
N LEU A 278 17.30 5.89 -2.54
CA LEU A 278 17.61 7.27 -2.92
C LEU A 278 17.56 8.22 -1.71
N ASN A 279 16.58 8.05 -0.82
CA ASN A 279 16.49 8.82 0.41
C ASN A 279 17.75 8.65 1.28
N LEU A 280 18.19 7.40 1.50
CA LEU A 280 19.38 7.10 2.28
C LEU A 280 20.66 7.62 1.59
N TYR A 281 20.74 7.52 0.26
CA TYR A 281 21.87 8.02 -0.53
C TYR A 281 22.03 9.52 -0.39
N LEU A 282 20.94 10.29 -0.56
CA LEU A 282 20.97 11.74 -0.45
C LEU A 282 21.40 12.20 0.95
N GLN A 283 20.90 11.55 2.02
CA GLN A 283 21.19 11.96 3.39
C GLN A 283 22.52 11.44 3.93
N ASN A 284 22.84 10.15 3.71
CA ASN A 284 24.01 9.53 4.36
C ASN A 284 25.26 9.52 3.50
N VAL A 285 25.14 9.55 2.16
CA VAL A 285 26.30 9.56 1.25
C VAL A 285 26.58 10.98 0.77
N LEU A 286 25.58 11.70 0.26
CA LEU A 286 25.75 13.06 -0.22
C LEU A 286 25.66 14.13 0.88
N GLY A 287 25.17 13.78 2.08
CA GLY A 287 25.13 14.66 3.24
C GLY A 287 24.07 15.76 3.18
N TYR A 288 23.08 15.66 2.29
CA TYR A 288 21.96 16.61 2.23
C TYR A 288 21.07 16.51 3.47
N ASP A 289 20.53 17.64 3.89
CA ASP A 289 19.57 17.67 5.00
C ASP A 289 18.22 17.04 4.64
N ALA A 290 17.42 16.74 5.66
CA ALA A 290 16.10 16.13 5.48
C ALA A 290 15.12 17.04 4.70
N ARG A 291 15.30 18.38 4.74
CA ARG A 291 14.45 19.34 4.02
C ARG A 291 14.70 19.23 2.52
N PHE A 292 15.97 19.32 2.12
CA PHE A 292 16.34 19.20 0.71
C PHE A 292 15.93 17.84 0.16
N THR A 293 16.23 16.76 0.90
CA THR A 293 15.85 15.39 0.50
C THR A 293 14.34 15.25 0.34
N GLY A 294 13.55 15.78 1.28
CA GLY A 294 12.10 15.76 1.20
C GLY A 294 11.57 16.51 -0.02
N LEU A 295 12.09 17.72 -0.30
CA LEU A 295 11.71 18.49 -1.50
C LEU A 295 12.11 17.77 -2.79
N PHE A 296 13.29 17.15 -2.82
CA PHE A 296 13.76 16.40 -3.97
C PHE A 296 12.85 15.22 -4.29
N LEU A 297 12.48 14.43 -3.28
CA LEU A 297 11.62 13.27 -3.42
C LEU A 297 10.15 13.62 -3.75
N LEU A 298 9.71 14.87 -3.54
CA LEU A 298 8.38 15.33 -3.95
C LEU A 298 8.16 15.26 -5.47
N ALA A 299 9.22 15.20 -6.28
CA ALA A 299 9.11 15.07 -7.73
C ALA A 299 8.29 13.82 -8.14
N THR A 300 8.51 12.69 -7.44
CA THR A 300 7.78 11.44 -7.70
C THR A 300 6.26 11.58 -7.51
N PRO A 301 5.76 11.93 -6.33
CA PRO A 301 4.32 12.03 -6.10
C PRO A 301 3.66 13.15 -6.91
N LEU A 302 4.35 14.24 -7.21
CA LEU A 302 3.83 15.26 -8.10
C LEU A 302 3.60 14.70 -9.51
N ALA A 303 4.57 13.98 -10.06
CA ALA A 303 4.41 13.32 -11.36
C ALA A 303 3.25 12.31 -11.34
N VAL A 304 3.07 11.54 -10.25
CA VAL A 304 1.92 10.63 -10.10
C VAL A 304 0.59 11.38 -10.19
N VAL A 305 0.43 12.47 -9.47
CA VAL A 305 -0.82 13.26 -9.45
C VAL A 305 -1.22 13.73 -10.84
N PHE A 306 -0.26 14.24 -11.62
CA PHE A 306 -0.53 14.68 -12.99
C PHE A 306 -0.85 13.53 -13.94
N VAL A 307 -0.16 12.42 -13.83
CA VAL A 307 -0.25 11.31 -14.79
C VAL A 307 -1.43 10.37 -14.49
N SER A 308 -1.77 10.12 -13.21
CA SER A 308 -2.73 9.07 -12.87
C SER A 308 -4.16 9.34 -13.36
N SER A 309 -4.60 10.61 -13.39
CA SER A 309 -5.91 10.97 -13.96
C SER A 309 -5.96 10.76 -15.48
N PHE A 310 -4.84 11.01 -16.18
CA PHE A 310 -4.71 10.73 -17.61
C PHE A 310 -4.67 9.22 -17.87
N ALA A 311 -3.90 8.47 -17.07
CA ALA A 311 -3.80 7.02 -17.15
C ALA A 311 -5.15 6.33 -16.95
N GLY A 312 -5.98 6.83 -16.02
CA GLY A 312 -7.35 6.35 -15.82
C GLY A 312 -8.22 6.46 -17.06
N LYS A 313 -8.21 7.62 -17.72
CA LYS A 313 -8.93 7.82 -19.01
C LYS A 313 -8.37 6.95 -20.13
N LEU A 314 -7.06 6.74 -20.14
CA LEU A 314 -6.40 5.91 -21.14
C LEU A 314 -6.77 4.43 -20.97
N SER A 315 -6.88 3.94 -19.72
CA SER A 315 -7.28 2.57 -19.42
C SER A 315 -8.73 2.24 -19.79
N ASP A 316 -9.60 3.26 -19.90
CA ASP A 316 -10.97 3.08 -20.38
C ASP A 316 -11.04 2.87 -21.92
N ARG A 317 -9.96 3.19 -22.65
CA ARG A 317 -9.94 3.18 -24.13
C ARG A 317 -8.88 2.25 -24.73
N ARG A 318 -7.90 1.83 -23.97
CA ARG A 318 -6.75 1.03 -24.42
C ARG A 318 -6.55 -0.17 -23.50
N ASP A 319 -5.87 -1.16 -24.01
CA ASP A 319 -5.53 -2.39 -23.29
C ASP A 319 -4.68 -2.12 -22.03
N GLU A 320 -5.17 -2.59 -20.90
CA GLU A 320 -4.56 -2.39 -19.58
C GLU A 320 -3.18 -3.04 -19.46
N CYS A 321 -2.97 -4.19 -20.12
CA CYS A 321 -1.68 -4.89 -20.09
C CYS A 321 -0.59 -4.10 -20.79
N ILE A 322 -0.92 -3.42 -21.92
CA ILE A 322 0.05 -2.57 -22.63
C ILE A 322 0.40 -1.36 -21.78
N ILE A 323 -0.60 -0.67 -21.23
CA ILE A 323 -0.36 0.52 -20.41
C ILE A 323 0.49 0.15 -19.19
N SER A 324 0.17 -0.97 -18.53
CA SER A 324 0.94 -1.48 -17.37
C SER A 324 2.36 -1.86 -17.74
N SER A 325 2.59 -2.43 -18.93
CA SER A 325 3.94 -2.76 -19.42
C SER A 325 4.78 -1.50 -19.68
N VAL A 326 4.19 -0.49 -20.33
CA VAL A 326 4.83 0.81 -20.56
C VAL A 326 5.14 1.49 -19.21
N ALA A 327 4.21 1.43 -18.26
CA ALA A 327 4.39 1.97 -16.93
C ALA A 327 5.59 1.34 -16.19
N LEU A 328 5.69 0.01 -16.21
CA LEU A 328 6.82 -0.71 -15.63
C LEU A 328 8.15 -0.40 -16.32
N THR A 329 8.14 -0.09 -17.63
CA THR A 329 9.34 0.33 -18.34
C THR A 329 9.87 1.66 -17.83
N PHE A 330 8.98 2.63 -17.50
CA PHE A 330 9.40 3.88 -16.86
C PHE A 330 10.01 3.65 -15.47
N ILE A 331 9.40 2.78 -14.66
CA ILE A 331 9.95 2.44 -13.32
C ILE A 331 11.29 1.71 -13.46
N LEU A 332 11.42 0.84 -14.46
CA LEU A 332 12.68 0.15 -14.73
C LEU A 332 13.79 1.14 -15.14
N ALA A 333 13.46 2.16 -15.95
CA ALA A 333 14.38 3.22 -16.30
C ALA A 333 14.86 4.02 -15.07
N ASP A 334 13.93 4.34 -14.13
CA ASP A 334 14.29 4.91 -12.82
C ASP A 334 15.32 4.04 -12.10
N VAL A 335 15.01 2.75 -11.92
CA VAL A 335 15.90 1.80 -11.21
C VAL A 335 17.26 1.65 -11.88
N VAL A 336 17.30 1.63 -13.22
CA VAL A 336 18.57 1.61 -13.97
C VAL A 336 19.38 2.89 -13.76
N ILE A 337 18.75 4.06 -13.72
CA ILE A 337 19.44 5.31 -13.39
C ILE A 337 19.99 5.24 -11.97
N LEU A 338 19.21 4.76 -11.00
CA LEU A 338 19.66 4.62 -9.61
C LEU A 338 20.79 3.59 -9.44
N PHE A 339 20.88 2.58 -10.32
CA PHE A 339 22.00 1.63 -10.30
C PHE A 339 23.37 2.31 -10.55
N PHE A 340 23.38 3.43 -11.27
CA PHE A 340 24.56 4.24 -11.55
C PHE A 340 24.60 5.56 -10.76
N MET A 341 23.86 5.66 -9.62
CA MET A 341 23.67 6.92 -8.89
C MET A 341 24.97 7.56 -8.39
N ASP A 342 26.02 6.79 -8.15
CA ASP A 342 27.34 7.25 -7.71
C ASP A 342 28.11 8.03 -8.79
N CYS A 343 27.84 7.75 -10.06
CA CYS A 343 28.48 8.38 -11.20
C CYS A 343 27.66 9.51 -11.83
N LEU A 344 26.40 9.67 -11.41
CA LEU A 344 25.45 10.55 -12.08
C LEU A 344 25.25 11.88 -11.31
N PRO A 345 25.08 12.99 -12.02
CA PRO A 345 24.78 14.28 -11.38
C PRO A 345 23.36 14.30 -10.85
N LEU A 346 23.13 15.15 -9.83
CA LEU A 346 21.87 15.21 -9.07
C LEU A 346 20.62 15.45 -9.94
N TYR A 347 20.73 16.23 -11.03
CA TYR A 347 19.57 16.46 -11.92
C TYR A 347 19.12 15.19 -12.64
N VAL A 348 19.99 14.21 -12.88
CA VAL A 348 19.63 12.92 -13.48
C VAL A 348 18.84 12.06 -12.47
N LEU A 349 19.20 12.13 -11.18
CA LEU A 349 18.45 11.49 -10.12
C LEU A 349 17.06 12.12 -9.95
N LEU A 350 16.92 13.42 -10.21
CA LEU A 350 15.60 14.06 -10.26
C LEU A 350 14.75 13.54 -11.43
N ILE A 351 15.36 13.33 -12.61
CA ILE A 351 14.69 12.70 -13.76
C ILE A 351 14.25 11.28 -13.42
N ALA A 352 15.05 10.52 -12.67
CA ALA A 352 14.69 9.20 -12.16
C ALA A 352 13.40 9.26 -11.29
N CYS A 353 13.34 10.20 -10.34
CA CYS A 353 12.11 10.44 -9.55
C CYS A 353 10.87 10.75 -10.43
N ILE A 354 11.04 11.53 -11.49
CA ILE A 354 9.96 11.84 -12.42
C ILE A 354 9.54 10.59 -13.19
N PHE A 355 10.49 9.78 -13.69
CA PHE A 355 10.18 8.50 -14.35
C PHE A 355 9.44 7.53 -13.42
N GLN A 356 9.88 7.42 -12.17
CA GLN A 356 9.18 6.63 -11.16
C GLN A 356 7.73 7.10 -10.98
N GLY A 357 7.51 8.42 -10.89
CA GLY A 357 6.18 9.00 -10.75
C GLY A 357 5.31 8.78 -11.98
N ILE A 358 5.84 8.95 -13.19
CA ILE A 358 5.13 8.66 -14.46
C ILE A 358 4.73 7.18 -14.50
N GLY A 359 5.67 6.27 -14.24
CA GLY A 359 5.41 4.84 -14.26
C GLY A 359 4.36 4.45 -13.23
N HIS A 360 4.46 4.93 -11.99
CA HIS A 360 3.49 4.66 -10.95
C HIS A 360 2.08 5.19 -11.29
N GLY A 361 1.99 6.42 -11.80
CA GLY A 361 0.74 7.03 -12.24
C GLY A 361 0.09 6.28 -13.40
N LEU A 362 0.89 5.83 -14.38
CA LEU A 362 0.40 5.02 -15.52
C LEU A 362 -0.02 3.61 -15.12
N PHE A 363 0.57 3.02 -14.07
CA PHE A 363 0.32 1.64 -13.67
C PHE A 363 -0.93 1.46 -12.83
N SER A 364 -1.11 2.32 -11.83
CA SER A 364 -2.03 2.06 -10.72
C SER A 364 -3.48 1.84 -11.16
N SER A 365 -4.03 2.75 -11.99
CA SER A 365 -5.42 2.65 -12.45
C SER A 365 -5.65 1.52 -13.46
N PRO A 366 -4.83 1.35 -14.52
CA PRO A 366 -5.00 0.25 -15.45
C PRO A 366 -4.89 -1.13 -14.79
N ASN A 367 -3.91 -1.33 -13.91
CA ASN A 367 -3.75 -2.63 -13.24
C ASN A 367 -4.90 -2.92 -12.25
N ASN A 368 -5.38 -1.90 -11.51
CA ASN A 368 -6.55 -2.07 -10.65
C ASN A 368 -7.78 -2.46 -11.47
N ARG A 369 -8.02 -1.77 -12.58
CA ARG A 369 -9.12 -2.08 -13.50
C ARG A 369 -8.97 -3.49 -14.06
N PHE A 370 -7.79 -3.86 -14.56
CA PHE A 370 -7.47 -5.19 -15.09
C PHE A 370 -7.84 -6.30 -14.11
N VAL A 371 -7.40 -6.19 -12.84
CA VAL A 371 -7.69 -7.22 -11.82
C VAL A 371 -9.18 -7.27 -11.46
N LEU A 372 -9.83 -6.12 -11.32
CA LEU A 372 -11.22 -6.04 -10.85
C LEU A 372 -12.25 -6.37 -11.92
N THR A 373 -11.93 -6.22 -13.21
CA THR A 373 -12.85 -6.55 -14.31
C THR A 373 -12.77 -8.00 -14.79
N ILE A 374 -11.74 -8.74 -14.39
CA ILE A 374 -11.56 -10.17 -14.75
C ILE A 374 -12.40 -11.10 -13.87
N VAL A 375 -12.78 -10.64 -12.68
CA VAL A 375 -13.51 -11.45 -11.70
C VAL A 375 -15.01 -11.15 -11.72
N ASP A 376 -15.81 -12.13 -11.31
CA ASP A 376 -17.24 -11.97 -11.14
C ASP A 376 -17.54 -10.99 -9.97
N GLU A 377 -18.74 -10.41 -9.96
CA GLU A 377 -19.15 -9.44 -8.93
C GLU A 377 -19.08 -10.03 -7.50
N ARG A 378 -19.35 -11.31 -7.35
CA ARG A 378 -19.23 -12.05 -6.07
C ARG A 378 -17.78 -12.11 -5.53
N ASP A 379 -16.78 -12.10 -6.42
CA ASP A 379 -15.36 -12.24 -6.08
C ASP A 379 -14.63 -10.89 -5.98
N LEU A 380 -15.33 -9.76 -6.22
CA LEU A 380 -14.76 -8.42 -6.19
C LEU A 380 -14.10 -8.05 -4.85
N SER A 381 -14.70 -8.48 -3.74
CA SER A 381 -14.13 -8.27 -2.40
C SER A 381 -12.78 -8.98 -2.25
N ASP A 382 -12.72 -10.24 -2.66
CA ASP A 382 -11.50 -11.07 -2.59
C ASP A 382 -10.42 -10.48 -3.51
N ALA A 383 -10.79 -10.08 -4.73
CA ALA A 383 -9.88 -9.50 -5.70
C ALA A 383 -9.32 -8.14 -5.24
N SER A 384 -10.18 -7.26 -4.74
CA SER A 384 -9.80 -5.94 -4.21
C SER A 384 -8.84 -6.06 -3.03
N THR A 385 -9.14 -6.98 -2.12
CA THR A 385 -8.35 -7.22 -0.92
C THR A 385 -7.01 -7.85 -1.25
N MET A 386 -6.98 -8.87 -2.12
CA MET A 386 -5.74 -9.51 -2.56
C MET A 386 -4.83 -8.52 -3.29
N LEU A 387 -5.40 -7.66 -4.13
CA LEU A 387 -4.66 -6.62 -4.83
C LEU A 387 -4.00 -5.64 -3.85
N SER A 388 -4.73 -5.19 -2.83
CA SER A 388 -4.20 -4.31 -1.78
C SER A 388 -3.13 -5.01 -0.94
N THR A 389 -3.36 -6.27 -0.58
CA THR A 389 -2.40 -7.12 0.12
C THR A 389 -1.11 -7.30 -0.69
N SER A 390 -1.22 -7.59 -2.00
CA SER A 390 -0.06 -7.75 -2.89
C SER A 390 0.82 -6.49 -2.92
N LYS A 391 0.20 -5.30 -2.94
CA LYS A 391 0.91 -4.01 -2.88
C LYS A 391 1.66 -3.82 -1.56
N ASP A 392 1.00 -4.08 -0.43
CA ASP A 392 1.60 -3.85 0.89
C ASP A 392 2.65 -4.90 1.24
N VAL A 393 2.46 -6.15 0.81
CA VAL A 393 3.49 -7.20 0.90
C VAL A 393 4.70 -6.83 0.03
N GLY A 394 4.49 -6.31 -1.18
CA GLY A 394 5.58 -5.83 -2.05
C GLY A 394 6.46 -4.80 -1.35
N LYS A 395 5.86 -3.77 -0.76
CA LYS A 395 6.60 -2.74 0.03
C LYS A 395 7.36 -3.36 1.20
N SER A 396 6.69 -4.21 2.00
CA SER A 396 7.27 -4.79 3.22
C SER A 396 8.43 -5.72 2.90
N VAL A 397 8.26 -6.61 1.92
CA VAL A 397 9.32 -7.55 1.50
C VAL A 397 10.52 -6.81 0.93
N SER A 398 10.30 -5.74 0.16
CA SER A 398 11.40 -4.96 -0.42
C SER A 398 12.30 -4.33 0.64
N LEU A 399 11.70 -3.72 1.67
CA LEU A 399 12.46 -3.15 2.80
C LEU A 399 13.21 -4.20 3.59
N SER A 400 12.55 -5.31 3.90
CA SER A 400 13.15 -6.39 4.69
C SER A 400 14.32 -7.01 3.94
N LEU A 401 14.16 -7.30 2.65
CA LEU A 401 15.23 -7.84 1.82
C LEU A 401 16.44 -6.91 1.76
N PHE A 402 16.18 -5.61 1.57
CA PHE A 402 17.27 -4.62 1.58
C PHE A 402 17.96 -4.53 2.93
N SER A 403 17.21 -4.57 4.04
CA SER A 403 17.78 -4.57 5.40
C SER A 403 18.67 -5.79 5.64
N ILE A 404 18.28 -6.96 5.11
CA ILE A 404 19.08 -8.18 5.15
C ILE A 404 20.39 -8.02 4.37
N ILE A 405 20.28 -7.58 3.11
CA ILE A 405 21.45 -7.37 2.24
C ILE A 405 22.41 -6.36 2.90
N LEU A 406 21.85 -5.26 3.42
CA LEU A 406 22.63 -4.22 4.09
C LEU A 406 23.35 -4.78 5.34
N GLY A 407 22.64 -5.57 6.15
CA GLY A 407 23.22 -6.23 7.33
C GLY A 407 24.35 -7.20 6.99
N PHE A 408 24.19 -8.00 5.92
CA PHE A 408 25.25 -8.89 5.45
C PHE A 408 26.48 -8.17 4.93
N VAL A 409 26.30 -7.06 4.21
CA VAL A 409 27.40 -6.30 3.60
C VAL A 409 28.09 -5.40 4.62
N LEU A 410 27.35 -4.74 5.52
CA LEU A 410 27.91 -3.89 6.58
C LEU A 410 28.57 -4.70 7.72
N GLY A 411 28.14 -5.94 7.94
CA GLY A 411 28.66 -6.76 9.05
C GLY A 411 28.44 -6.09 10.42
N THR A 412 29.53 -6.01 11.21
CA THR A 412 29.51 -5.42 12.55
C THR A 412 29.58 -3.88 12.58
N SER A 413 29.80 -3.22 11.43
CA SER A 413 29.83 -1.76 11.34
C SER A 413 28.41 -1.20 11.28
N ASN A 414 27.85 -0.81 12.43
CA ASN A 414 26.46 -0.36 12.58
C ASN A 414 26.13 1.06 12.05
N THR A 415 27.06 1.76 11.36
CA THR A 415 26.84 3.12 10.91
C THR A 415 26.98 3.24 9.39
N LEU A 416 25.94 3.78 8.73
CA LEU A 416 25.96 4.12 7.31
C LEU A 416 26.94 5.30 7.02
N LYS A 417 27.07 6.22 7.98
CA LYS A 417 28.00 7.34 7.86
C LYS A 417 29.45 6.83 7.86
N GLY A 418 30.18 7.11 6.79
CA GLY A 418 31.55 6.65 6.58
C GLY A 418 31.72 5.35 5.80
N ASN A 419 30.64 4.62 5.52
CA ASN A 419 30.64 3.35 4.78
C ASN A 419 29.93 3.44 3.41
N ALA A 420 30.08 4.57 2.71
CA ALA A 420 29.44 4.81 1.42
C ALA A 420 29.67 3.68 0.39
N PRO A 421 30.89 3.09 0.22
CA PRO A 421 31.10 2.00 -0.74
C PRO A 421 30.29 0.74 -0.41
N LEU A 422 30.15 0.39 0.88
CA LEU A 422 29.36 -0.78 1.31
C LEU A 422 27.87 -0.54 1.13
N PHE A 423 27.40 0.69 1.38
CA PHE A 423 26.04 1.08 1.09
C PHE A 423 25.72 0.98 -0.41
N LEU A 424 26.59 1.50 -1.27
CA LEU A 424 26.45 1.43 -2.73
C LEU A 424 26.44 -0.03 -3.22
N ALA A 425 27.33 -0.89 -2.71
CA ALA A 425 27.36 -2.31 -3.03
C ALA A 425 26.03 -3.00 -2.65
N SER A 426 25.52 -2.74 -1.45
CA SER A 426 24.22 -3.27 -0.99
C SER A 426 23.08 -2.79 -1.86
N SER A 427 23.08 -1.50 -2.21
CA SER A 427 22.07 -0.89 -3.06
C SER A 427 22.10 -1.49 -4.47
N ASN A 428 23.27 -1.69 -5.05
CA ASN A 428 23.43 -2.29 -6.39
C ASN A 428 22.95 -3.74 -6.42
N ILE A 429 23.24 -4.55 -5.38
CA ILE A 429 22.69 -5.91 -5.27
C ILE A 429 21.16 -5.87 -5.27
N MET A 430 20.57 -5.01 -4.45
CA MET A 430 19.13 -4.87 -4.37
C MET A 430 18.51 -4.38 -5.68
N LEU A 431 19.09 -3.36 -6.31
CA LEU A 431 18.61 -2.82 -7.58
C LEU A 431 18.71 -3.83 -8.73
N ALA A 432 19.74 -4.70 -8.73
CA ALA A 432 19.84 -5.82 -9.70
C ALA A 432 18.68 -6.81 -9.54
N ILE A 433 18.30 -7.17 -8.32
CA ILE A 433 17.12 -8.00 -8.05
C ILE A 433 15.85 -7.31 -8.55
N VAL A 434 15.71 -6.02 -8.29
CA VAL A 434 14.58 -5.19 -8.73
C VAL A 434 14.47 -5.16 -10.26
N ILE A 435 15.60 -4.98 -10.96
CA ILE A 435 15.67 -5.01 -12.44
C ILE A 435 15.17 -6.36 -12.96
N PHE A 436 15.62 -7.47 -12.40
CA PHE A 436 15.20 -8.79 -12.79
C PHE A 436 13.68 -9.00 -12.61
N LEU A 437 13.13 -8.62 -11.46
CA LEU A 437 11.69 -8.70 -11.19
C LEU A 437 10.88 -7.80 -12.15
N GLY A 438 11.35 -6.59 -12.42
CA GLY A 438 10.71 -5.68 -13.37
C GLY A 438 10.63 -6.24 -14.79
N PHE A 439 11.74 -6.78 -15.30
CA PHE A 439 11.76 -7.45 -16.60
C PHE A 439 10.83 -8.67 -16.64
N SER A 440 10.82 -9.49 -15.59
CA SER A 440 9.93 -10.68 -15.54
C SER A 440 8.45 -10.26 -15.63
N SER A 441 8.05 -9.20 -14.93
CA SER A 441 6.68 -8.71 -14.96
C SER A 441 6.29 -8.14 -16.33
N ILE A 442 7.18 -7.37 -16.97
CA ILE A 442 6.94 -6.82 -18.33
C ILE A 442 6.77 -7.96 -19.34
N ILE A 443 7.68 -8.93 -19.31
CA ILE A 443 7.64 -10.08 -20.23
C ILE A 443 6.32 -10.85 -20.07
N LEU A 444 5.91 -11.13 -18.83
CA LEU A 444 4.67 -11.87 -18.55
C LEU A 444 3.42 -11.10 -19.00
N LEU A 445 3.38 -9.77 -18.82
CA LEU A 445 2.28 -8.93 -19.29
C LEU A 445 2.18 -8.93 -20.83
N VAL A 446 3.30 -8.83 -21.53
CA VAL A 446 3.35 -8.85 -22.99
C VAL A 446 2.94 -10.24 -23.53
N LEU A 447 3.46 -11.32 -22.93
CA LEU A 447 3.11 -12.70 -23.31
C LEU A 447 1.64 -13.02 -23.08
N SER A 448 1.03 -12.47 -22.02
CA SER A 448 -0.40 -12.69 -21.75
C SER A 448 -1.26 -12.15 -22.90
N LYS A 449 -0.85 -11.02 -23.49
CA LYS A 449 -1.56 -10.42 -24.61
C LYS A 449 -1.37 -11.20 -25.94
N VAL A 450 -0.16 -11.68 -26.22
CA VAL A 450 0.12 -12.47 -27.43
C VAL A 450 -0.74 -13.74 -27.46
N LYS A 451 -1.01 -14.32 -26.30
CA LYS A 451 -1.85 -15.53 -26.16
C LYS A 451 -3.35 -15.25 -26.41
N ASP A 452 -3.80 -14.00 -26.21
CA ASP A 452 -5.21 -13.59 -26.47
C ASP A 452 -5.48 -13.28 -27.95
N ASN A 453 -4.45 -12.97 -28.75
CA ASN A 453 -4.52 -12.76 -30.19
C ASN A 453 -3.66 -13.83 -30.90
N PRO A 454 -4.13 -15.07 -31.02
CA PRO A 454 -3.53 -16.00 -31.96
C PRO A 454 -3.84 -15.45 -33.37
N SER A 455 -2.79 -15.02 -34.07
CA SER A 455 -2.80 -14.56 -35.47
C SER A 455 -3.47 -15.57 -36.41
#